data_1b836775204433ce5a683faf114d6f95
#
_entry.id   1b836775204433ce5a683faf114d6f95
#
_cell.length_a   1.000
_cell.length_b   1.000
_cell.length_c   1.000
_cell.angle_alpha   90.00
_cell.angle_beta   90.00
_cell.angle_gamma   90.00
#
_symmetry.space_group_name_H-M   'P 1'
#
loop_
_entity.id
_entity.type
_entity.pdbx_description
1 polymer ?
#
loop_
_entity_poly.entity_id
_entity_poly.type
_entity_poly.pdbx_seq_one_letter_code
_entity_poly.pdbx_strand_id
1 'polypeptide(L)'
;GEVLVKYVNTGFCHSDLTVLGGGMGPGSYPMVPGHEAAGVVEEVGPGVENVKKGDRVVVPWLIACGKCPECLQGKGNVCRTSFIPLVAGTLFNGNLRMKDKSGTAVSMQSFVSGFSTHQVVDAQGLVIIPDKLPLEQACFMGCCVPTGWGTVNNKADVQPGQSVAVFGCGGVGLNVIRAASFRMANPLIAVDLEGSKENIAREFG
;
A
#
# COMPACT_ATOMS: atom_id res chain seq x y z
N GLY A 1 -16.68 12.77 -0.13
CA GLY A 1 -15.55 12.09 -0.75
C GLY A 1 -14.85 11.07 0.16
N GLU A 2 -15.41 10.79 1.36
CA GLU A 2 -14.87 9.84 2.34
C GLU A 2 -15.79 8.62 2.44
N VAL A 3 -15.21 7.47 2.82
CA VAL A 3 -15.95 6.22 3.06
C VAL A 3 -15.47 5.56 4.35
N LEU A 4 -16.36 4.84 5.02
CA LEU A 4 -16.02 3.94 6.12
C LEU A 4 -15.74 2.57 5.53
N VAL A 5 -14.52 2.06 5.74
CA VAL A 5 -14.12 0.71 5.35
C VAL A 5 -13.96 -0.14 6.60
N LYS A 6 -14.63 -1.29 6.62
CA LYS A 6 -14.38 -2.35 7.59
C LYS A 6 -13.21 -3.19 7.07
N TYR A 7 -12.08 -3.12 7.75
CA TYR A 7 -10.92 -3.92 7.40
C TYR A 7 -11.12 -5.40 7.77
N VAL A 8 -10.70 -6.27 6.89
CA VAL A 8 -10.72 -7.72 7.09
C VAL A 8 -9.30 -8.24 7.29
N ASN A 9 -8.35 -7.75 6.49
CA ASN A 9 -6.96 -8.11 6.58
C ASN A 9 -6.05 -6.88 6.40
N THR A 10 -4.91 -6.93 7.07
CA THR A 10 -3.81 -5.97 6.89
C THR A 10 -2.49 -6.72 6.80
N GLY A 11 -1.62 -6.28 5.90
CA GLY A 11 -0.23 -6.72 5.84
C GLY A 11 0.60 -6.03 6.92
N PHE A 12 1.71 -6.65 7.30
CA PHE A 12 2.72 -6.07 8.17
C PHE A 12 4.02 -5.86 7.39
N CYS A 13 4.43 -4.62 7.25
CA CYS A 13 5.60 -4.22 6.48
C CYS A 13 6.72 -3.71 7.41
N HIS A 14 7.96 -3.75 6.94
CA HIS A 14 9.09 -3.19 7.69
C HIS A 14 8.94 -1.69 7.96
N SER A 15 8.21 -0.97 7.10
CA SER A 15 7.89 0.44 7.32
C SER A 15 7.04 0.67 8.58
N ASP A 16 6.21 -0.31 8.98
CA ASP A 16 5.42 -0.23 10.22
C ASP A 16 6.32 -0.31 11.45
N LEU A 17 7.41 -1.11 11.40
CA LEU A 17 8.43 -1.13 12.44
C LEU A 17 9.13 0.22 12.57
N THR A 18 9.42 0.87 11.44
CA THR A 18 10.01 2.21 11.43
C THR A 18 9.08 3.21 12.12
N VAL A 19 7.79 3.15 11.83
CA VAL A 19 6.77 3.98 12.49
C VAL A 19 6.72 3.71 13.98
N LEU A 20 6.62 2.43 14.38
CA LEU A 20 6.60 2.02 15.80
C LEU A 20 7.86 2.45 16.56
N GLY A 21 9.01 2.51 15.88
CA GLY A 21 10.27 3.01 16.39
C GLY A 21 10.42 4.54 16.44
N GLY A 22 9.36 5.31 16.11
CA GLY A 22 9.39 6.77 16.12
C GLY A 22 9.95 7.41 14.84
N GLY A 23 10.16 6.64 13.78
CA GLY A 23 10.78 7.10 12.53
C GLY A 23 9.98 8.10 11.69
N MET A 24 8.71 8.35 12.03
CA MET A 24 7.85 9.33 11.35
C MET A 24 7.96 10.75 11.91
N GLY A 25 8.79 10.93 12.94
CA GLY A 25 8.97 12.23 13.61
C GLY A 25 7.95 12.52 14.72
N PRO A 26 8.28 13.43 15.64
CA PRO A 26 7.51 13.64 16.87
C PRO A 26 6.11 14.23 16.68
N GLY A 27 5.83 14.89 15.55
CA GLY A 27 4.52 15.50 15.25
C GLY A 27 3.46 14.52 14.76
N SER A 28 3.83 13.26 14.52
CA SER A 28 2.93 12.26 13.94
C SER A 28 2.21 11.38 14.98
N TYR A 29 2.51 11.53 16.26
CA TYR A 29 1.93 10.71 17.33
C TYR A 29 0.99 11.51 18.23
N PRO A 30 -0.10 10.89 18.76
CA PRO A 30 -0.48 9.48 18.59
C PRO A 30 -0.93 9.13 17.18
N MET A 31 -0.64 7.90 16.72
CA MET A 31 -0.94 7.42 15.38
C MET A 31 -1.43 5.96 15.41
N VAL A 32 -2.35 5.62 14.52
CA VAL A 32 -2.67 4.22 14.21
C VAL A 32 -1.82 3.79 13.02
N PRO A 33 -0.93 2.80 13.18
CA PRO A 33 -0.07 2.32 12.11
C PRO A 33 -0.79 1.36 11.15
N GLY A 34 -0.01 0.82 10.18
CA GLY A 34 -0.49 -0.09 9.13
C GLY A 34 -0.81 0.65 7.83
N HIS A 35 -0.27 0.16 6.70
CA HIS A 35 -0.45 0.82 5.39
C HIS A 35 -0.75 -0.17 4.25
N GLU A 36 -1.08 -1.41 4.58
CA GLU A 36 -1.47 -2.46 3.64
C GLU A 36 -2.80 -3.06 4.09
N ALA A 37 -3.93 -2.52 3.67
CA ALA A 37 -5.23 -3.00 4.11
C ALA A 37 -6.17 -3.34 2.97
N ALA A 38 -7.01 -4.36 3.21
CA ALA A 38 -8.14 -4.71 2.38
C ALA A 38 -9.38 -4.95 3.25
N GLY A 39 -10.52 -4.61 2.71
CA GLY A 39 -11.77 -4.70 3.46
C GLY A 39 -13.01 -4.52 2.60
N VAL A 40 -14.09 -4.20 3.27
CA VAL A 40 -15.42 -3.98 2.64
C VAL A 40 -15.90 -2.58 2.97
N VAL A 41 -16.40 -1.87 1.98
CA VAL A 41 -17.03 -0.56 2.17
C VAL A 41 -18.30 -0.73 3.00
N GLU A 42 -18.36 -0.12 4.17
CA GLU A 42 -19.48 -0.22 5.08
C GLU A 42 -20.46 0.96 4.96
N GLU A 43 -19.89 2.16 4.78
CA GLU A 43 -20.66 3.39 4.54
C GLU A 43 -19.97 4.27 3.51
N VAL A 44 -20.75 5.03 2.76
CA VAL A 44 -20.27 6.02 1.79
C VAL A 44 -20.73 7.41 2.19
N GLY A 45 -19.82 8.35 2.20
CA GLY A 45 -20.10 9.75 2.50
C GLY A 45 -20.58 10.53 1.27
N PRO A 46 -20.96 11.80 1.47
CA PRO A 46 -21.44 12.66 0.38
C PRO A 46 -20.40 12.81 -0.75
N GLY A 47 -20.86 12.81 -1.99
CA GLY A 47 -20.04 13.03 -3.19
C GLY A 47 -19.14 11.85 -3.56
N VAL A 48 -19.37 10.66 -3.03
CA VAL A 48 -18.70 9.41 -3.43
C VAL A 48 -19.50 8.75 -4.56
N GLU A 49 -18.84 8.54 -5.70
CA GLU A 49 -19.45 7.95 -6.90
C GLU A 49 -18.71 6.71 -7.41
N ASN A 50 -17.46 6.54 -6.99
CA ASN A 50 -16.56 5.49 -7.49
C ASN A 50 -16.66 4.16 -6.74
N VAL A 51 -17.28 4.14 -5.57
CA VAL A 51 -17.50 2.94 -4.75
C VAL A 51 -18.86 2.99 -4.07
N LYS A 52 -19.40 1.83 -3.67
CA LYS A 52 -20.66 1.70 -2.94
C LYS A 52 -20.53 0.75 -1.77
N LYS A 53 -21.49 0.80 -0.85
CA LYS A 53 -21.59 -0.15 0.26
C LYS A 53 -21.57 -1.59 -0.24
N GLY A 54 -20.73 -2.42 0.40
CA GLY A 54 -20.52 -3.81 0.06
C GLY A 54 -19.37 -4.06 -0.92
N ASP A 55 -18.83 -3.04 -1.56
CA ASP A 55 -17.67 -3.22 -2.45
C ASP A 55 -16.47 -3.70 -1.65
N ARG A 56 -15.75 -4.67 -2.20
CA ARG A 56 -14.50 -5.18 -1.67
C ARG A 56 -13.35 -4.35 -2.23
N VAL A 57 -12.53 -3.81 -1.36
CA VAL A 57 -11.53 -2.82 -1.73
C VAL A 57 -10.16 -3.09 -1.12
N VAL A 58 -9.13 -2.69 -1.85
CA VAL A 58 -7.79 -2.43 -1.32
C VAL A 58 -7.66 -0.94 -1.05
N VAL A 59 -7.03 -0.61 0.08
CA VAL A 59 -6.71 0.77 0.45
C VAL A 59 -5.20 0.97 0.26
N PRO A 60 -4.77 1.59 -0.84
CA PRO A 60 -3.36 1.84 -1.10
C PRO A 60 -2.82 2.96 -0.21
N TRP A 61 -1.54 2.86 0.13
CA TRP A 61 -0.86 3.80 1.03
C TRP A 61 -0.64 5.19 0.42
N LEU A 62 -0.83 5.33 -0.90
CA LEU A 62 -0.64 6.59 -1.63
C LEU A 62 -1.85 6.87 -2.52
N ILE A 63 -2.29 8.12 -2.51
CA ILE A 63 -3.42 8.58 -3.32
C ILE A 63 -2.90 9.54 -4.39
N ALA A 64 -3.24 9.28 -5.67
CA ALA A 64 -2.96 10.18 -6.76
C ALA A 64 -4.06 11.23 -6.91
N CYS A 65 -3.73 12.53 -6.96
CA CYS A 65 -4.74 13.59 -7.11
C CYS A 65 -5.30 13.71 -8.54
N GLY A 66 -4.67 13.05 -9.52
CA GLY A 66 -5.08 13.04 -10.92
C GLY A 66 -4.79 14.34 -11.71
N LYS A 67 -4.38 15.44 -11.06
CA LYS A 67 -4.30 16.77 -11.70
C LYS A 67 -2.98 17.53 -11.50
N CYS A 68 -2.09 17.06 -10.63
CA CYS A 68 -0.75 17.67 -10.52
C CYS A 68 0.14 17.25 -11.71
N PRO A 69 1.23 17.97 -11.99
CA PRO A 69 2.11 17.65 -13.12
C PRO A 69 2.59 16.21 -13.15
N GLU A 70 2.89 15.63 -12.01
CA GLU A 70 3.31 14.23 -11.89
C GLU A 70 2.17 13.27 -12.30
N CYS A 71 0.97 13.50 -11.80
CA CYS A 71 -0.20 12.67 -12.15
C CYS A 71 -0.54 12.78 -13.64
N LEU A 72 -0.48 13.98 -14.22
CA LEU A 72 -0.73 14.19 -15.66
C LEU A 72 0.31 13.51 -16.55
N GLN A 73 1.52 13.25 -16.02
CA GLN A 73 2.57 12.47 -16.69
C GLN A 73 2.45 10.95 -16.44
N GLY A 74 1.39 10.48 -15.80
CA GLY A 74 1.24 9.07 -15.43
C GLY A 74 2.07 8.63 -14.21
N LYS A 75 2.68 9.58 -13.49
CA LYS A 75 3.53 9.34 -12.32
C LYS A 75 2.78 9.58 -11.01
N GLY A 76 1.57 9.02 -10.88
CA GLY A 76 0.73 9.18 -9.69
C GLY A 76 1.37 8.69 -8.40
N ASN A 77 2.32 7.75 -8.50
CA ASN A 77 3.12 7.23 -7.38
C ASN A 77 4.06 8.27 -6.73
N VAL A 78 4.26 9.42 -7.34
CA VAL A 78 5.02 10.55 -6.79
C VAL A 78 4.18 11.82 -6.80
N CYS A 79 2.88 11.69 -6.56
CA CYS A 79 1.93 12.79 -6.50
C CYS A 79 2.34 13.81 -5.44
N ARG A 80 2.75 15.03 -5.86
CA ARG A 80 3.19 16.08 -4.92
C ARG A 80 2.07 16.57 -3.99
N THR A 81 0.81 16.52 -4.45
CA THR A 81 -0.33 16.95 -3.64
C THR A 81 -0.59 16.00 -2.47
N SER A 82 -0.28 14.71 -2.62
CA SER A 82 -0.43 13.72 -1.55
C SER A 82 0.64 13.83 -0.47
N PHE A 83 1.78 14.45 -0.78
CA PHE A 83 2.93 14.42 0.12
C PHE A 83 2.64 15.11 1.47
N ILE A 84 2.00 16.28 1.44
CA ILE A 84 1.71 17.05 2.68
C ILE A 84 0.76 16.27 3.59
N PRO A 85 -0.44 15.84 3.18
CA PRO A 85 -1.34 15.09 4.05
C PRO A 85 -0.79 13.72 4.45
N LEU A 86 0.02 13.07 3.59
CA LEU A 86 0.71 11.82 3.90
C LEU A 86 1.65 11.99 5.11
N VAL A 87 2.51 13.01 5.08
CA VAL A 87 3.46 13.30 6.15
C VAL A 87 2.76 13.80 7.42
N ALA A 88 1.70 14.59 7.26
CA ALA A 88 0.88 15.06 8.37
C ALA A 88 0.01 13.97 9.02
N GLY A 89 -0.10 12.79 8.39
CA GLY A 89 -0.93 11.68 8.88
C GLY A 89 -2.42 12.00 8.88
N THR A 90 -2.90 12.71 7.86
CA THR A 90 -4.30 13.13 7.71
C THR A 90 -4.96 12.49 6.49
N LEU A 91 -6.27 12.61 6.34
CA LEU A 91 -6.96 12.40 5.08
C LEU A 91 -6.45 13.39 4.03
N PHE A 92 -6.74 13.12 2.76
CA PHE A 92 -6.27 13.94 1.64
C PHE A 92 -6.72 15.41 1.74
N ASN A 93 -7.86 15.66 2.38
CA ASN A 93 -8.40 17.00 2.66
C ASN A 93 -7.83 17.67 3.92
N GLY A 94 -6.85 17.04 4.59
CA GLY A 94 -6.22 17.54 5.82
C GLY A 94 -6.96 17.22 7.12
N ASN A 95 -8.09 16.53 7.07
CA ASN A 95 -8.88 16.19 8.26
C ASN A 95 -8.34 14.94 8.98
N LEU A 96 -8.59 14.89 10.29
CA LEU A 96 -8.45 13.70 11.14
C LEU A 96 -9.83 13.22 11.58
N ARG A 97 -10.08 11.91 11.47
CA ARG A 97 -11.37 11.30 11.86
C ARG A 97 -11.26 10.43 13.11
N MET A 98 -10.05 10.02 13.46
CA MET A 98 -9.81 9.23 14.65
C MET A 98 -9.59 10.12 15.87
N LYS A 99 -10.09 9.66 17.02
CA LYS A 99 -9.85 10.25 18.34
C LYS A 99 -9.62 9.14 19.36
N ASP A 100 -8.77 9.40 20.32
CA ASP A 100 -8.63 8.53 21.48
C ASP A 100 -9.80 8.71 22.47
N LYS A 101 -9.74 7.97 23.58
CA LYS A 101 -10.80 8.05 24.63
C LYS A 101 -10.89 9.40 25.33
N SER A 102 -9.83 10.22 25.26
CA SER A 102 -9.81 11.58 25.81
C SER A 102 -10.36 12.63 24.84
N GLY A 103 -10.61 12.23 23.57
CA GLY A 103 -11.02 13.13 22.50
C GLY A 103 -9.85 13.74 21.74
N THR A 104 -8.60 13.35 22.05
CA THR A 104 -7.41 13.79 21.34
C THR A 104 -7.38 13.19 19.93
N ALA A 105 -7.10 14.02 18.93
CA ALA A 105 -6.99 13.57 17.55
C ALA A 105 -5.83 12.57 17.39
N VAL A 106 -6.05 11.53 16.61
CA VAL A 106 -5.08 10.47 16.31
C VAL A 106 -4.78 10.49 14.82
N SER A 107 -3.49 10.53 14.49
CA SER A 107 -2.99 10.54 13.11
C SER A 107 -3.15 9.18 12.43
N MET A 108 -3.13 9.21 11.09
CA MET A 108 -3.15 8.00 10.28
C MET A 108 -1.75 7.73 9.69
N GLN A 109 -1.41 6.45 9.56
CA GLN A 109 -0.30 6.07 8.70
C GLN A 109 -0.79 5.96 7.26
N SER A 110 -0.22 6.80 6.37
CA SER A 110 -0.29 6.62 4.91
C SER A 110 -1.71 6.48 4.35
N PHE A 111 -2.66 7.29 4.78
CA PHE A 111 -4.08 7.25 4.38
C PHE A 111 -4.82 5.95 4.72
N VAL A 112 -4.19 5.01 5.43
CA VAL A 112 -4.69 3.64 5.62
C VAL A 112 -5.00 3.33 7.07
N SER A 113 -4.01 3.45 7.98
CA SER A 113 -4.15 3.03 9.39
C SER A 113 -4.70 1.60 9.54
N GLY A 114 -4.04 0.65 8.86
CA GLY A 114 -4.52 -0.72 8.69
C GLY A 114 -4.66 -1.53 9.98
N PHE A 115 -3.96 -1.15 11.07
CA PHE A 115 -4.07 -1.85 12.36
C PHE A 115 -5.26 -1.35 13.18
N SER A 116 -6.38 -1.18 12.49
CA SER A 116 -7.70 -0.87 13.05
C SER A 116 -8.76 -1.81 12.44
N THR A 117 -9.92 -1.90 13.08
CA THR A 117 -11.03 -2.70 12.54
C THR A 117 -11.84 -1.95 11.49
N HIS A 118 -11.91 -0.62 11.63
CA HIS A 118 -12.64 0.26 10.73
C HIS A 118 -11.85 1.55 10.56
N GLN A 119 -11.93 2.13 9.39
CA GLN A 119 -11.27 3.40 9.11
C GLN A 119 -12.06 4.23 8.09
N VAL A 120 -12.13 5.53 8.35
CA VAL A 120 -12.58 6.50 7.34
C VAL A 120 -11.40 6.82 6.44
N VAL A 121 -11.58 6.60 5.14
CA VAL A 121 -10.55 6.79 4.12
C VAL A 121 -11.08 7.61 2.94
N ASP A 122 -10.17 8.16 2.15
CA ASP A 122 -10.54 8.89 0.93
C ASP A 122 -11.00 7.92 -0.16
N ALA A 123 -12.22 8.08 -0.65
CA ALA A 123 -12.81 7.22 -1.67
C ALA A 123 -11.98 7.19 -2.97
N GLN A 124 -11.38 8.31 -3.37
CA GLN A 124 -10.59 8.41 -4.61
C GLN A 124 -9.36 7.49 -4.65
N GLY A 125 -8.85 7.06 -3.49
CA GLY A 125 -7.73 6.13 -3.40
C GLY A 125 -8.12 4.67 -3.50
N LEU A 126 -9.40 4.33 -3.34
CA LEU A 126 -9.84 2.95 -3.25
C LEU A 126 -9.80 2.22 -4.58
N VAL A 127 -9.37 0.95 -4.51
CA VAL A 127 -9.35 0.04 -5.66
C VAL A 127 -10.32 -1.11 -5.40
N ILE A 128 -11.40 -1.18 -6.20
CA ILE A 128 -12.33 -2.30 -6.16
C ILE A 128 -11.63 -3.56 -6.67
N ILE A 129 -11.78 -4.67 -5.96
CA ILE A 129 -11.20 -5.95 -6.31
C ILE A 129 -12.26 -6.97 -6.67
N PRO A 130 -11.93 -7.95 -7.56
CA PRO A 130 -12.86 -9.02 -7.91
C PRO A 130 -13.25 -9.87 -6.70
N ASP A 131 -14.49 -10.37 -6.65
CA ASP A 131 -15.00 -11.19 -5.56
C ASP A 131 -14.19 -12.46 -5.30
N LYS A 132 -13.61 -13.02 -6.36
CA LYS A 132 -12.78 -14.23 -6.29
C LYS A 132 -11.41 -14.03 -5.65
N LEU A 133 -10.94 -12.76 -5.49
CA LEU A 133 -9.65 -12.49 -4.87
C LEU A 133 -9.82 -12.46 -3.35
N PRO A 134 -9.17 -13.35 -2.57
CA PRO A 134 -9.24 -13.33 -1.12
C PRO A 134 -8.71 -12.02 -0.54
N LEU A 135 -9.40 -11.46 0.47
CA LEU A 135 -8.99 -10.19 1.09
C LEU A 135 -7.64 -10.30 1.82
N GLU A 136 -7.34 -11.48 2.36
CA GLU A 136 -6.07 -11.79 3.01
C GLU A 136 -4.87 -11.73 2.05
N GLN A 137 -5.09 -11.92 0.75
CA GLN A 137 -4.06 -11.75 -0.28
C GLN A 137 -4.10 -10.35 -0.88
N ALA A 138 -5.29 -9.79 -1.02
CA ALA A 138 -5.49 -8.49 -1.64
C ALA A 138 -4.83 -7.35 -0.85
N CYS A 139 -4.74 -7.43 0.49
CA CYS A 139 -4.13 -6.38 1.30
C CYS A 139 -2.69 -6.06 0.87
N PHE A 140 -1.92 -7.05 0.42
CA PHE A 140 -0.55 -6.85 -0.06
C PHE A 140 -0.46 -6.02 -1.35
N MET A 141 -1.57 -5.88 -2.08
CA MET A 141 -1.64 -4.97 -3.23
C MET A 141 -1.65 -3.49 -2.81
N GLY A 142 -1.82 -3.21 -1.52
CA GLY A 142 -1.66 -1.88 -0.96
C GLY A 142 -0.23 -1.35 -1.00
N CYS A 143 0.79 -2.23 -0.90
CA CYS A 143 2.20 -1.83 -0.85
C CYS A 143 3.15 -2.83 -1.52
N CYS A 144 3.39 -4.01 -0.93
CA CYS A 144 4.55 -4.84 -1.32
C CYS A 144 4.45 -5.37 -2.77
N VAL A 145 3.26 -5.71 -3.25
CA VAL A 145 3.07 -6.19 -4.63
C VAL A 145 3.43 -5.08 -5.65
N PRO A 146 2.78 -3.89 -5.63
CA PRO A 146 3.09 -2.85 -6.60
C PRO A 146 4.52 -2.31 -6.43
N THR A 147 5.09 -2.35 -5.23
CA THR A 147 6.49 -1.97 -5.00
C THR A 147 7.46 -2.90 -5.74
N GLY A 148 7.29 -4.21 -5.61
CA GLY A 148 8.12 -5.18 -6.33
C GLY A 148 7.96 -5.09 -7.83
N TRP A 149 6.73 -5.07 -8.32
CA TRP A 149 6.43 -4.95 -9.76
C TRP A 149 6.91 -3.63 -10.35
N GLY A 150 6.69 -2.52 -9.66
CA GLY A 150 7.13 -1.19 -10.09
C GLY A 150 8.66 -1.06 -10.13
N THR A 151 9.36 -1.72 -9.22
CA THR A 151 10.83 -1.77 -9.24
C THR A 151 11.35 -2.36 -10.54
N VAL A 152 10.79 -3.47 -10.98
CA VAL A 152 11.23 -4.16 -12.21
C VAL A 152 10.77 -3.43 -13.48
N ASN A 153 9.47 -3.07 -13.54
CA ASN A 153 8.87 -2.58 -14.77
C ASN A 153 9.10 -1.07 -15.00
N ASN A 154 9.12 -0.27 -13.91
CA ASN A 154 9.13 1.18 -14.05
C ASN A 154 10.48 1.80 -13.68
N LYS A 155 11.20 1.21 -12.70
CA LYS A 155 12.47 1.77 -12.24
C LYS A 155 13.67 1.16 -12.93
N ALA A 156 13.76 -0.17 -12.97
CA ALA A 156 14.86 -0.90 -13.60
C ALA A 156 14.63 -1.11 -15.10
N ASP A 157 13.36 -1.09 -15.54
CA ASP A 157 12.94 -1.35 -16.92
C ASP A 157 13.57 -2.62 -17.52
N VAL A 158 13.49 -3.70 -16.76
CA VAL A 158 14.12 -4.97 -17.11
C VAL A 158 13.62 -5.47 -18.46
N GLN A 159 14.54 -5.74 -19.38
CA GLN A 159 14.25 -6.28 -20.69
C GLN A 159 14.45 -7.81 -20.75
N PRO A 160 13.75 -8.53 -21.63
CA PRO A 160 13.92 -9.97 -21.79
C PRO A 160 15.39 -10.37 -22.01
N GLY A 161 15.84 -11.42 -21.31
CA GLY A 161 17.21 -11.91 -21.38
C GLY A 161 18.24 -11.15 -20.53
N GLN A 162 17.85 -10.05 -19.88
CA GLN A 162 18.76 -9.39 -18.93
C GLN A 162 18.88 -10.18 -17.63
N SER A 163 20.07 -10.17 -17.04
CA SER A 163 20.30 -10.77 -15.74
C SER A 163 19.78 -9.89 -14.62
N VAL A 164 19.13 -10.51 -13.62
CA VAL A 164 18.61 -9.84 -12.43
C VAL A 164 19.05 -10.59 -11.18
N ALA A 165 19.64 -9.88 -10.23
CA ALA A 165 19.92 -10.39 -8.88
C ALA A 165 19.03 -9.67 -7.85
N VAL A 166 18.32 -10.45 -7.03
CA VAL A 166 17.41 -9.94 -5.99
C VAL A 166 17.98 -10.30 -4.63
N PHE A 167 18.36 -9.31 -3.86
CA PHE A 167 18.86 -9.47 -2.50
C PHE A 167 17.73 -9.26 -1.49
N GLY A 168 17.39 -10.32 -0.76
CA GLY A 168 16.28 -10.38 0.19
C GLY A 168 15.00 -10.93 -0.43
N CYS A 169 14.60 -12.13 -0.01
CA CYS A 169 13.38 -12.83 -0.45
C CYS A 169 12.23 -12.65 0.57
N GLY A 170 11.99 -11.41 0.98
CA GLY A 170 10.79 -10.99 1.72
C GLY A 170 9.66 -10.61 0.77
N GLY A 171 8.54 -10.06 1.30
CA GLY A 171 7.36 -9.73 0.50
C GLY A 171 7.65 -8.90 -0.77
N VAL A 172 8.47 -7.84 -0.66
CA VAL A 172 8.88 -7.04 -1.82
C VAL A 172 9.79 -7.84 -2.76
N GLY A 173 10.82 -8.51 -2.21
CA GLY A 173 11.77 -9.29 -3.02
C GLY A 173 11.12 -10.42 -3.80
N LEU A 174 10.17 -11.15 -3.20
CA LEU A 174 9.39 -12.17 -3.90
C LEU A 174 8.60 -11.57 -5.07
N ASN A 175 7.99 -10.40 -4.89
CA ASN A 175 7.30 -9.71 -5.97
C ASN A 175 8.25 -9.15 -7.04
N VAL A 176 9.49 -8.78 -6.67
CA VAL A 176 10.56 -8.45 -7.65
C VAL A 176 10.93 -9.69 -8.46
N ILE A 177 11.14 -10.85 -7.80
CA ILE A 177 11.41 -12.14 -8.47
C ILE A 177 10.29 -12.46 -9.45
N ARG A 178 9.03 -12.39 -9.01
CA ARG A 178 7.87 -12.66 -9.86
C ARG A 178 7.80 -11.74 -11.08
N ALA A 179 7.99 -10.44 -10.87
CA ALA A 179 7.97 -9.46 -11.96
C ALA A 179 9.15 -9.67 -12.93
N ALA A 180 10.37 -9.98 -12.43
CA ALA A 180 11.52 -10.25 -13.26
C ALA A 180 11.36 -11.53 -14.09
N SER A 181 10.80 -12.58 -13.48
CA SER A 181 10.44 -13.82 -14.21
C SER A 181 9.42 -13.54 -15.31
N PHE A 182 8.39 -12.75 -15.02
CA PHE A 182 7.38 -12.34 -16.00
C PHE A 182 7.99 -11.51 -17.15
N ARG A 183 9.02 -10.72 -16.88
CA ARG A 183 9.82 -9.98 -17.87
C ARG A 183 10.86 -10.84 -18.59
N MET A 184 10.87 -12.16 -18.33
CA MET A 184 11.82 -13.11 -18.93
C MET A 184 13.29 -12.76 -18.64
N ALA A 185 13.57 -12.30 -17.42
CA ALA A 185 14.95 -12.09 -16.97
C ALA A 185 15.73 -13.43 -16.96
N ASN A 186 16.96 -13.43 -17.45
CA ASN A 186 17.80 -14.62 -17.48
C ASN A 186 19.29 -14.24 -17.47
N PRO A 187 20.10 -14.70 -16.48
CA PRO A 187 19.67 -15.45 -15.30
C PRO A 187 18.92 -14.59 -14.30
N LEU A 188 17.99 -15.22 -13.54
CA LEU A 188 17.33 -14.64 -12.38
C LEU A 188 17.91 -15.28 -11.11
N ILE A 189 18.50 -14.48 -10.24
CA ILE A 189 19.25 -14.92 -9.07
C ILE A 189 18.59 -14.35 -7.82
N ALA A 190 18.15 -15.23 -6.91
CA ALA A 190 17.63 -14.85 -5.59
C ALA A 190 18.73 -15.09 -4.53
N VAL A 191 18.95 -14.10 -3.67
CA VAL A 191 19.92 -14.15 -2.57
C VAL A 191 19.22 -13.81 -1.26
N ASP A 192 19.30 -14.70 -0.27
CA ASP A 192 18.80 -14.44 1.08
C ASP A 192 19.71 -15.10 2.11
N LEU A 193 19.71 -14.63 3.34
CA LEU A 193 20.44 -15.24 4.45
C LEU A 193 19.75 -16.51 4.95
N GLU A 194 18.43 -16.62 4.75
CA GLU A 194 17.58 -17.69 5.25
C GLU A 194 17.32 -18.72 4.16
N GLY A 195 17.99 -19.87 4.23
CA GLY A 195 17.81 -20.97 3.27
C GLY A 195 16.37 -21.51 3.21
N SER A 196 15.59 -21.36 4.28
CA SER A 196 14.17 -21.75 4.32
C SER A 196 13.28 -21.04 3.28
N LYS A 197 13.76 -19.91 2.74
CA LYS A 197 13.04 -19.14 1.71
C LYS A 197 13.30 -19.61 0.28
N GLU A 198 14.19 -20.58 0.07
CA GLU A 198 14.53 -21.06 -1.27
C GLU A 198 13.30 -21.56 -2.04
N ASN A 199 12.48 -22.41 -1.40
CA ASN A 199 11.32 -23.00 -2.08
C ASN A 199 10.33 -21.93 -2.52
N ILE A 200 9.98 -20.99 -1.64
CA ILE A 200 9.05 -19.93 -2.01
C ILE A 200 9.63 -18.99 -3.07
N ALA A 201 10.94 -18.71 -3.04
CA ALA A 201 11.57 -17.91 -4.08
C ALA A 201 11.46 -18.58 -5.46
N ARG A 202 11.64 -19.92 -5.53
CA ARG A 202 11.46 -20.70 -6.77
C ARG A 202 10.01 -20.77 -7.25
N GLU A 203 9.03 -20.74 -6.36
CA GLU A 203 7.60 -20.66 -6.73
C GLU A 203 7.23 -19.31 -7.35
N PHE A 204 7.95 -18.27 -6.97
CA PHE A 204 7.73 -16.92 -7.51
C PHE A 204 8.44 -16.68 -8.86
N GLY A 205 9.44 -17.44 -9.21
CA GLY A 205 10.18 -17.31 -10.47
C GLY A 205 11.43 -18.16 -10.48
#